data_1899c6d307c6c0ded152b42b4159b544
#
_entry.id   1899c6d307c6c0ded152b42b4159b544
#
_cell.length_a   1.000
_cell.length_b   1.000
_cell.length_c   1.000
_cell.angle_alpha   90.00
_cell.angle_beta   90.00
_cell.angle_gamma   90.00
#
_symmetry.space_group_name_H-M   'P 1'
#
loop_
_entity.id
_entity.type
_entity.pdbx_description
1 polymer ?
#
loop_
_entity_poly.entity_id
_entity_poly.type
_entity_poly.pdbx_seq_one_letter_code
_entity_poly.pdbx_strand_id
1 'polypeptide(L)'
;EIYVAGDDDQAIFRYAGADVDYFINLDGEVTVLNQSYRIPSLHHKLSQSVISKVVGRRQKAFLPRAEQGTVNWYRHSEMVDISDGDWLLLSRTTRGAKQLEVRRRGHLYIYNGSNSIDNKVLEAVRLWEKLRSGERLRMEQVKVVYKQMLLGKQVEYGHKTLPKAKEGEFYSLQDLKDFHGLLHNLPWDEGLGKIAESDRRYIKACIRKGES
;
A
#
# COMPACT_ATOMS: atom_id res chain seq x y z
N GLU A 1 -24.07 32.44 14.03
CA GLU A 1 -22.98 32.70 13.10
C GLU A 1 -22.56 31.39 12.43
N ILE A 2 -22.51 31.34 11.09
CA ILE A 2 -22.21 30.11 10.33
C ILE A 2 -20.94 30.37 9.52
N TYR A 3 -19.97 29.46 9.61
CA TYR A 3 -18.74 29.46 8.82
C TYR A 3 -18.77 28.30 7.84
N VAL A 4 -18.52 28.60 6.55
CA VAL A 4 -18.44 27.59 5.49
C VAL A 4 -17.07 27.64 4.87
N ALA A 5 -16.40 26.51 4.76
CA ALA A 5 -15.12 26.39 4.09
C ALA A 5 -15.19 25.36 2.96
N GLY A 6 -14.59 25.68 1.82
CA GLY A 6 -14.59 24.79 0.67
C GLY A 6 -13.69 25.28 -0.46
N ASP A 7 -13.60 24.49 -1.52
CA ASP A 7 -12.86 24.80 -2.73
C ASP A 7 -13.64 24.32 -3.97
N ASP A 8 -14.14 25.24 -4.75
CA ASP A 8 -14.91 24.99 -5.97
C ASP A 8 -14.08 24.25 -7.05
N ASP A 9 -12.76 24.42 -7.06
CA ASP A 9 -11.85 23.73 -7.97
C ASP A 9 -11.67 22.24 -7.62
N GLN A 10 -12.07 21.82 -6.40
CA GLN A 10 -12.05 20.42 -5.95
C GLN A 10 -13.41 19.71 -6.05
N ALA A 11 -14.35 20.26 -6.77
CA ALA A 11 -15.70 19.74 -6.92
C ALA A 11 -15.76 18.50 -7.85
N ILE A 12 -15.19 17.39 -7.40
CA ILE A 12 -15.10 16.12 -8.15
C ILE A 12 -16.34 15.23 -7.97
N PHE A 13 -17.30 15.60 -7.11
CA PHE A 13 -18.50 14.80 -6.77
C PHE A 13 -19.80 15.34 -7.36
N ARG A 14 -19.76 16.10 -8.44
CA ARG A 14 -20.99 16.56 -9.14
C ARG A 14 -21.92 15.40 -9.51
N TYR A 15 -21.36 14.27 -9.92
CA TYR A 15 -22.14 13.06 -10.23
C TYR A 15 -22.87 12.46 -9.01
N ALA A 16 -22.45 12.82 -7.80
CA ALA A 16 -23.06 12.40 -6.53
C ALA A 16 -23.97 13.48 -5.92
N GLY A 17 -24.32 14.52 -6.69
CA GLY A 17 -25.23 15.58 -6.26
C GLY A 17 -24.55 16.79 -5.59
N ALA A 18 -23.23 16.93 -5.67
CA ALA A 18 -22.57 18.14 -5.18
C ALA A 18 -22.91 19.33 -6.08
N ASP A 19 -23.50 20.38 -5.49
CA ASP A 19 -23.85 21.62 -6.17
C ASP A 19 -22.79 22.69 -5.94
N VAL A 20 -21.96 22.89 -6.97
CA VAL A 20 -20.87 23.87 -6.96
C VAL A 20 -21.41 25.28 -7.11
N ASP A 21 -22.45 25.46 -7.90
CA ASP A 21 -23.03 26.78 -8.18
C ASP A 21 -23.68 27.34 -6.91
N TYR A 22 -24.30 26.47 -6.09
CA TYR A 22 -24.78 26.85 -4.78
C TYR A 22 -23.64 27.35 -3.86
N PHE A 23 -22.52 26.63 -3.81
CA PHE A 23 -21.37 27.02 -3.00
C PHE A 23 -20.75 28.36 -3.45
N ILE A 24 -20.62 28.57 -4.78
CA ILE A 24 -20.03 29.80 -5.34
C ILE A 24 -20.94 31.02 -5.03
N ASN A 25 -22.25 30.83 -5.04
CA ASN A 25 -23.25 31.89 -4.87
C ASN A 25 -23.72 32.07 -3.41
N LEU A 26 -23.06 31.41 -2.44
CA LEU A 26 -23.37 31.65 -1.03
C LEU A 26 -23.13 33.13 -0.69
N ASP A 27 -24.16 33.74 -0.07
CA ASP A 27 -24.09 35.12 0.42
C ASP A 27 -23.27 35.17 1.72
N GLY A 28 -22.42 36.19 1.82
CA GLY A 28 -21.58 36.40 3.00
C GLY A 28 -20.20 36.98 2.69
N GLU A 29 -19.45 37.27 3.74
CA GLU A 29 -18.08 37.70 3.64
C GLU A 29 -17.17 36.52 3.21
N VAL A 30 -16.32 36.76 2.21
CA VAL A 30 -15.45 35.73 1.63
C VAL A 30 -13.99 36.05 1.88
N THR A 31 -13.32 35.15 2.58
CA THR A 31 -11.87 35.16 2.74
C THR A 31 -11.21 34.05 1.92
N VAL A 32 -10.30 34.41 1.03
CA VAL A 32 -9.56 33.45 0.19
C VAL A 32 -8.19 33.16 0.84
N LEU A 33 -7.90 31.89 1.09
CA LEU A 33 -6.61 31.43 1.58
C LEU A 33 -5.65 31.24 0.39
N ASN A 34 -4.88 32.25 0.07
CA ASN A 34 -4.11 32.30 -1.16
C ASN A 34 -2.81 31.50 -1.14
N GLN A 35 -2.19 31.32 0.03
CA GLN A 35 -0.86 30.72 0.13
C GLN A 35 -0.92 29.20 0.24
N SER A 36 -0.25 28.51 -0.67
CA SER A 36 0.01 27.07 -0.55
C SER A 36 1.40 26.83 0.05
N TYR A 37 1.44 26.09 1.15
CA TYR A 37 2.69 25.61 1.75
C TYR A 37 3.09 24.21 1.25
N ARG A 38 2.28 23.63 0.38
CA ARG A 38 2.46 22.25 -0.13
C ARG A 38 2.93 22.20 -1.58
N ILE A 39 2.41 23.06 -2.46
CA ILE A 39 2.57 22.94 -3.91
C ILE A 39 3.78 23.74 -4.41
N PRO A 40 4.81 23.11 -5.01
CA PRO A 40 5.93 23.79 -5.65
C PRO A 40 5.54 24.60 -6.88
N SER A 41 6.33 25.57 -7.29
CA SER A 41 5.98 26.53 -8.32
C SER A 41 5.74 25.94 -9.72
N LEU A 42 6.52 24.94 -10.15
CA LEU A 42 6.28 24.26 -11.44
C LEU A 42 4.98 23.45 -11.44
N HIS A 43 4.66 22.75 -10.35
CA HIS A 43 3.41 22.03 -10.21
C HIS A 43 2.21 22.99 -10.18
N HIS A 44 2.35 24.12 -9.49
CA HIS A 44 1.35 25.16 -9.49
C HIS A 44 1.10 25.70 -10.91
N LYS A 45 2.17 26.05 -11.66
CA LYS A 45 2.06 26.53 -13.04
C LYS A 45 1.31 25.52 -13.93
N LEU A 46 1.62 24.23 -13.79
CA LEU A 46 0.93 23.17 -14.52
C LEU A 46 -0.54 23.09 -14.11
N SER A 47 -0.84 23.09 -12.81
CA SER A 47 -2.23 23.02 -12.32
C SER A 47 -3.05 24.23 -12.81
N GLN A 48 -2.48 25.43 -12.80
CA GLN A 48 -3.14 26.63 -13.32
C GLN A 48 -3.44 26.54 -14.83
N SER A 49 -2.56 25.94 -15.62
CA SER A 49 -2.79 25.72 -17.06
C SER A 49 -3.99 24.77 -17.35
N VAL A 50 -4.30 23.90 -16.41
CA VAL A 50 -5.46 22.99 -16.50
C VAL A 50 -6.71 23.64 -15.96
N ILE A 51 -6.65 24.19 -14.73
CA ILE A 51 -7.82 24.72 -14.04
C ILE A 51 -8.39 25.99 -14.71
N SER A 52 -7.56 26.78 -15.38
CA SER A 52 -8.00 27.97 -16.14
C SER A 52 -8.98 27.66 -17.28
N LYS A 53 -9.08 26.38 -17.69
CA LYS A 53 -10.02 25.92 -18.71
C LYS A 53 -11.42 25.61 -18.14
N VAL A 54 -11.55 25.58 -16.81
CA VAL A 54 -12.83 25.32 -16.15
C VAL A 54 -13.67 26.59 -16.14
N VAL A 55 -14.88 26.49 -16.66
CA VAL A 55 -15.87 27.57 -16.66
C VAL A 55 -16.71 27.50 -15.39
N GLY A 56 -17.17 28.65 -14.88
CA GLY A 56 -18.03 28.71 -13.69
C GLY A 56 -17.28 28.45 -12.38
N ARG A 57 -16.09 28.99 -12.26
CA ARG A 57 -15.28 28.95 -11.03
C ARG A 57 -15.13 30.34 -10.43
N ARG A 58 -14.92 30.42 -9.11
CA ARG A 58 -14.61 31.67 -8.43
C ARG A 58 -13.19 32.13 -8.79
N GLN A 59 -13.04 33.42 -9.13
CA GLN A 59 -11.71 34.00 -9.34
C GLN A 59 -10.95 34.05 -8.02
N LYS A 60 -9.79 33.41 -7.98
CA LYS A 60 -8.91 33.37 -6.82
C LYS A 60 -7.44 33.33 -7.26
N ALA A 61 -6.61 34.11 -6.59
CA ALA A 61 -5.17 34.01 -6.74
C ALA A 61 -4.67 32.89 -5.80
N PHE A 62 -3.78 32.06 -6.28
CA PHE A 62 -3.18 30.98 -5.49
C PHE A 62 -1.66 31.04 -5.65
N LEU A 63 -0.93 31.12 -4.54
CA LEU A 63 0.51 31.27 -4.52
C LEU A 63 1.19 29.96 -4.14
N PRO A 64 2.18 29.51 -4.93
CA PRO A 64 2.93 28.29 -4.61
C PRO A 64 3.91 28.56 -3.44
N ARG A 65 4.46 27.48 -2.88
CA ARG A 65 5.63 27.59 -2.02
C ARG A 65 6.87 27.99 -2.85
N ALA A 66 7.96 28.39 -2.17
CA ALA A 66 9.15 28.96 -2.81
C ALA A 66 9.93 27.97 -3.68
N GLU A 67 9.88 26.66 -3.36
CA GLU A 67 10.61 25.65 -4.10
C GLU A 67 10.06 25.45 -5.51
N GLN A 68 10.97 25.23 -6.46
CA GLN A 68 10.61 25.07 -7.86
C GLN A 68 9.89 23.73 -8.13
N GLY A 69 10.38 22.64 -7.55
CA GLY A 69 9.93 21.29 -7.87
C GLY A 69 10.40 20.84 -9.26
N THR A 70 9.97 19.62 -9.66
CA THR A 70 10.33 19.05 -10.97
C THR A 70 9.10 18.44 -11.61
N VAL A 71 8.93 18.64 -12.92
CA VAL A 71 7.86 18.02 -13.74
C VAL A 71 8.50 17.40 -14.95
N ASN A 72 8.39 16.08 -15.09
CA ASN A 72 8.91 15.31 -16.21
C ASN A 72 7.76 14.63 -16.98
N TRP A 73 7.92 14.48 -18.29
CA TRP A 73 6.95 13.85 -19.17
C TRP A 73 7.51 12.58 -19.76
N TYR A 74 6.76 11.49 -19.67
CA TYR A 74 7.12 10.21 -20.23
C TYR A 74 6.01 9.68 -21.13
N ARG A 75 6.35 8.96 -22.20
CA ARG A 75 5.38 8.33 -23.10
C ARG A 75 4.63 7.19 -22.43
N HIS A 76 5.34 6.40 -21.66
CA HIS A 76 4.82 5.22 -20.98
C HIS A 76 5.24 5.22 -19.50
N SER A 77 4.36 4.71 -18.65
CA SER A 77 4.63 4.60 -17.20
C SER A 77 5.86 3.75 -16.86
N GLU A 78 6.19 2.79 -17.73
CA GLU A 78 7.36 1.91 -17.57
C GLU A 78 8.70 2.64 -17.67
N MET A 79 8.71 3.82 -18.31
CA MET A 79 9.92 4.65 -18.44
C MET A 79 10.22 5.44 -17.16
N VAL A 80 9.27 5.48 -16.20
CA VAL A 80 9.46 6.16 -14.91
C VAL A 80 10.18 5.21 -13.98
N ASP A 81 11.35 5.60 -13.50
CA ASP A 81 12.03 4.86 -12.44
C ASP A 81 11.38 5.18 -11.09
N ILE A 82 10.85 4.15 -10.44
CA ILE A 82 10.22 4.21 -9.12
C ILE A 82 10.97 3.36 -8.11
N SER A 83 12.24 3.03 -8.38
CA SER A 83 13.04 2.15 -7.54
C SER A 83 13.49 2.78 -6.23
N ASP A 84 13.47 4.11 -6.14
CA ASP A 84 13.87 4.86 -4.96
C ASP A 84 12.84 5.95 -4.63
N GLY A 85 12.70 6.27 -3.32
CA GLY A 85 11.80 7.29 -2.81
C GLY A 85 10.34 6.85 -2.62
N ASP A 86 9.54 7.75 -2.08
CA ASP A 86 8.11 7.56 -1.85
C ASP A 86 7.30 8.05 -3.06
N TRP A 87 6.53 7.15 -3.65
CA TRP A 87 5.77 7.40 -4.87
C TRP A 87 4.27 7.34 -4.64
N LEU A 88 3.56 8.35 -5.13
CA LEU A 88 2.11 8.32 -5.28
C LEU A 88 1.76 8.16 -6.76
N LEU A 89 1.20 7.01 -7.13
CA LEU A 89 0.78 6.71 -8.48
C LEU A 89 -0.72 7.00 -8.63
N LEU A 90 -1.06 7.93 -9.52
CA LEU A 90 -2.43 8.35 -9.76
C LEU A 90 -2.90 7.95 -11.16
N SER A 91 -4.17 7.58 -11.27
CA SER A 91 -4.84 7.34 -12.54
C SER A 91 -6.26 7.89 -12.49
N ARG A 92 -6.78 8.30 -13.65
CA ARG A 92 -8.15 8.79 -13.79
C ARG A 92 -9.22 7.74 -13.43
N THR A 93 -8.92 6.47 -13.64
CA THR A 93 -9.87 5.38 -13.42
C THR A 93 -9.27 4.28 -12.55
N THR A 94 -10.12 3.57 -11.82
CA THR A 94 -9.75 2.37 -11.05
C THR A 94 -9.08 1.30 -11.93
N ARG A 95 -9.56 1.13 -13.17
CA ARG A 95 -8.94 0.21 -14.15
C ARG A 95 -7.53 0.64 -14.50
N GLY A 96 -7.33 1.95 -14.78
CA GLY A 96 -6.00 2.50 -15.05
C GLY A 96 -5.05 2.38 -13.86
N ALA A 97 -5.54 2.64 -12.64
CA ALA A 97 -4.72 2.45 -11.43
C ALA A 97 -4.26 0.98 -11.27
N LYS A 98 -5.14 0.02 -11.52
CA LYS A 98 -4.78 -1.42 -11.49
C LYS A 98 -3.77 -1.82 -12.59
N GLN A 99 -3.74 -1.07 -13.68
CA GLN A 99 -2.82 -1.31 -14.82
C GLN A 99 -1.43 -0.69 -14.64
N LEU A 100 -1.20 0.08 -13.58
CA LEU A 100 0.11 0.70 -13.31
C LEU A 100 1.19 -0.32 -12.90
N GLU A 101 1.14 -1.50 -13.35
CA GLU A 101 2.12 -2.63 -13.32
C GLU A 101 3.12 -2.68 -12.15
N VAL A 102 2.82 -1.96 -11.04
CA VAL A 102 3.69 -1.85 -9.87
C VAL A 102 4.04 -3.23 -9.31
N ARG A 103 3.06 -4.14 -9.32
CA ARG A 103 3.24 -5.53 -8.88
C ARG A 103 4.24 -6.29 -9.76
N ARG A 104 4.20 -6.11 -11.06
CA ARG A 104 5.16 -6.74 -12.01
C ARG A 104 6.57 -6.19 -11.83
N ARG A 105 6.68 -4.93 -11.39
CA ARG A 105 7.97 -4.29 -11.10
C ARG A 105 8.60 -4.76 -9.79
N GLY A 106 7.90 -5.55 -8.98
CA GLY A 106 8.39 -6.09 -7.71
C GLY A 106 8.50 -5.02 -6.62
N HIS A 107 7.57 -4.06 -6.59
CA HIS A 107 7.45 -3.07 -5.51
C HIS A 107 6.22 -3.35 -4.65
N LEU A 108 6.36 -3.24 -3.34
CA LEU A 108 5.23 -3.19 -2.42
C LEU A 108 4.47 -1.88 -2.61
N TYR A 109 3.15 -1.93 -2.54
CA TYR A 109 2.31 -0.74 -2.67
C TYR A 109 1.02 -0.87 -1.87
N ILE A 110 0.38 0.27 -1.60
CA ILE A 110 -0.94 0.35 -0.99
C ILE A 110 -1.94 0.80 -2.06
N TYR A 111 -3.06 0.12 -2.14
CA TYR A 111 -4.17 0.47 -3.01
C TYR A 111 -5.49 0.44 -2.23
N ASN A 112 -6.21 1.55 -2.20
CA ASN A 112 -7.44 1.71 -1.41
C ASN A 112 -7.28 1.27 0.07
N GLY A 113 -6.18 1.63 0.70
CA GLY A 113 -5.90 1.27 2.09
C GLY A 113 -5.48 -0.18 2.33
N SER A 114 -5.40 -1.00 1.29
CA SER A 114 -4.96 -2.39 1.37
C SER A 114 -3.56 -2.56 0.79
N ASN A 115 -2.72 -3.30 1.48
CA ASN A 115 -1.39 -3.66 0.98
C ASN A 115 -1.48 -4.61 -0.21
N SER A 116 -0.52 -4.53 -1.12
CA SER A 116 -0.39 -5.39 -2.31
C SER A 116 -0.27 -6.88 -2.01
N ILE A 117 0.16 -7.21 -0.79
CA ILE A 117 0.16 -8.57 -0.21
C ILE A 117 -0.46 -8.48 1.18
N ASP A 118 -1.20 -9.51 1.58
CA ASP A 118 -1.71 -9.62 2.95
C ASP A 118 -0.55 -9.60 3.95
N ASN A 119 -0.64 -8.71 4.92
CA ASN A 119 0.37 -8.59 6.00
C ASN A 119 0.61 -9.91 6.73
N LYS A 120 -0.41 -10.75 6.89
CA LYS A 120 -0.28 -12.07 7.53
C LYS A 120 0.58 -13.03 6.70
N VAL A 121 0.57 -12.89 5.38
CA VAL A 121 1.45 -13.67 4.49
C VAL A 121 2.89 -13.22 4.64
N LEU A 122 3.15 -11.91 4.60
CA LEU A 122 4.49 -11.37 4.80
C LEU A 122 5.03 -11.69 6.19
N GLU A 123 4.20 -11.56 7.23
CA GLU A 123 4.55 -11.94 8.60
C GLU A 123 4.91 -13.43 8.70
N ALA A 124 4.12 -14.31 8.07
CA ALA A 124 4.42 -15.75 8.06
C ALA A 124 5.76 -16.06 7.37
N VAL A 125 6.07 -15.38 6.26
CA VAL A 125 7.37 -15.54 5.58
C VAL A 125 8.52 -15.12 6.48
N ARG A 126 8.43 -13.95 7.12
CA ARG A 126 9.47 -13.45 8.05
C ARG A 126 9.65 -14.37 9.25
N LEU A 127 8.58 -14.81 9.87
CA LEU A 127 8.61 -15.70 11.02
C LEU A 127 9.18 -17.08 10.66
N TRP A 128 8.85 -17.61 9.48
CA TRP A 128 9.39 -18.87 9.00
C TRP A 128 10.91 -18.79 8.77
N GLU A 129 11.41 -17.73 8.14
CA GLU A 129 12.84 -17.56 7.94
C GLU A 129 13.60 -17.32 9.27
N LYS A 130 12.98 -16.66 10.26
CA LYS A 130 13.53 -16.58 11.62
C LYS A 130 13.68 -17.95 12.27
N LEU A 131 12.67 -18.81 12.18
CA LEU A 131 12.78 -20.20 12.66
C LEU A 131 13.91 -20.95 11.94
N ARG A 132 14.03 -20.79 10.64
CA ARG A 132 15.08 -21.44 9.84
C ARG A 132 16.48 -20.92 10.16
N SER A 133 16.63 -19.67 10.55
CA SER A 133 17.89 -19.10 11.01
C SER A 133 18.28 -19.49 12.44
N GLY A 134 17.42 -20.25 13.15
CA GLY A 134 17.68 -20.74 14.51
C GLY A 134 17.03 -19.90 15.62
N GLU A 135 16.27 -18.86 15.27
CA GLU A 135 15.49 -18.11 16.26
C GLU A 135 14.32 -18.96 16.79
N ARG A 136 13.90 -18.65 18.02
CA ARG A 136 12.75 -19.30 18.66
C ARG A 136 11.52 -18.38 18.60
N LEU A 137 10.35 -18.93 18.34
CA LEU A 137 9.09 -18.20 18.23
C LEU A 137 8.13 -18.57 19.35
N ARG A 138 7.26 -17.63 19.72
CA ARG A 138 6.11 -17.89 20.60
C ARG A 138 5.03 -18.66 19.84
N MET A 139 4.19 -19.39 20.55
CA MET A 139 3.13 -20.20 19.95
C MET A 139 2.17 -19.40 19.05
N GLU A 140 1.85 -18.12 19.39
CA GLU A 140 1.04 -17.26 18.53
C GLU A 140 1.69 -17.03 17.16
N GLN A 141 2.99 -16.81 17.16
CA GLN A 141 3.76 -16.60 15.93
C GLN A 141 3.86 -17.90 15.11
N VAL A 142 4.05 -19.04 15.78
CA VAL A 142 4.02 -20.36 15.16
C VAL A 142 2.66 -20.59 14.47
N LYS A 143 1.56 -20.21 15.11
CA LYS A 143 0.21 -20.30 14.52
C LYS A 143 0.07 -19.49 13.22
N VAL A 144 0.69 -18.32 13.12
CA VAL A 144 0.70 -17.52 11.89
C VAL A 144 1.39 -18.29 10.76
N VAL A 145 2.54 -18.91 11.04
CA VAL A 145 3.28 -19.73 10.09
C VAL A 145 2.47 -20.94 9.64
N TYR A 146 1.93 -21.72 10.57
CA TYR A 146 1.15 -22.94 10.28
C TYR A 146 -0.12 -22.67 9.48
N LYS A 147 -0.72 -21.49 9.59
CA LYS A 147 -1.86 -21.08 8.74
C LYS A 147 -1.51 -21.08 7.26
N GLN A 148 -0.26 -20.86 6.91
CA GLN A 148 0.24 -20.86 5.53
C GLN A 148 0.76 -22.22 5.05
N MET A 149 0.68 -23.27 5.88
CA MET A 149 1.13 -24.63 5.57
C MET A 149 -0.03 -25.55 5.16
N LEU A 150 0.25 -26.54 4.33
CA LEU A 150 -0.69 -27.58 3.91
C LEU A 150 -0.54 -28.82 4.80
N LEU A 151 -1.66 -29.38 5.24
CA LEU A 151 -1.70 -30.66 5.95
C LEU A 151 -1.28 -31.81 5.01
N GLY A 152 -0.55 -32.75 5.56
CA GLY A 152 -0.02 -33.90 4.84
C GLY A 152 1.15 -33.59 3.91
N LYS A 153 1.56 -32.31 3.79
CA LYS A 153 2.75 -31.88 3.01
C LYS A 153 3.79 -31.17 3.85
N GLN A 154 3.38 -30.15 4.58
CA GLN A 154 4.28 -29.38 5.45
C GLN A 154 4.06 -29.65 6.94
N VAL A 155 2.82 -30.06 7.31
CA VAL A 155 2.45 -30.39 8.68
C VAL A 155 1.66 -31.72 8.66
N GLU A 156 1.91 -32.60 9.61
CA GLU A 156 1.21 -33.87 9.78
C GLU A 156 -0.28 -33.67 10.08
N TYR A 157 -1.10 -34.63 9.70
CA TYR A 157 -2.52 -34.64 10.07
C TYR A 157 -2.68 -34.68 11.60
N GLY A 158 -3.62 -33.90 12.12
CA GLY A 158 -3.85 -33.77 13.57
C GLY A 158 -3.06 -32.64 14.26
N HIS A 159 -1.98 -32.17 13.66
CA HIS A 159 -1.12 -31.14 14.26
C HIS A 159 -1.41 -29.69 13.84
N LYS A 160 -2.43 -29.45 13.01
CA LYS A 160 -2.77 -28.09 12.59
C LYS A 160 -3.38 -27.24 13.70
N THR A 161 -4.05 -27.87 14.65
CA THR A 161 -4.58 -27.21 15.85
C THR A 161 -3.51 -27.21 16.94
N LEU A 162 -2.74 -26.16 16.94
CA LEU A 162 -1.68 -25.96 17.94
C LEU A 162 -2.26 -25.62 19.32
N PRO A 163 -1.60 -26.00 20.42
CA PRO A 163 -2.06 -25.72 21.77
C PRO A 163 -2.23 -24.21 22.03
N LYS A 164 -2.92 -23.86 23.11
CA LYS A 164 -2.92 -22.50 23.61
C LYS A 164 -1.51 -22.11 24.01
N ALA A 165 -1.13 -20.89 23.69
CA ALA A 165 0.15 -20.36 24.12
C ALA A 165 0.23 -20.34 25.65
N LYS A 166 1.35 -20.75 26.16
CA LYS A 166 1.71 -20.54 27.57
C LYS A 166 2.67 -19.38 27.66
N GLU A 167 2.53 -18.58 28.69
CA GLU A 167 3.37 -17.41 28.90
C GLU A 167 4.83 -17.83 29.09
N GLY A 168 5.76 -17.22 28.31
CA GLY A 168 7.18 -17.51 28.39
C GLY A 168 7.67 -18.72 27.60
N GLU A 169 6.82 -19.52 26.94
CA GLU A 169 7.25 -20.64 26.10
C GLU A 169 7.66 -20.17 24.69
N PHE A 170 8.85 -20.61 24.27
CA PHE A 170 9.41 -20.39 22.94
C PHE A 170 9.75 -21.72 22.28
N TYR A 171 9.46 -21.85 21.01
CA TYR A 171 9.62 -23.07 20.22
C TYR A 171 10.67 -22.86 19.14
N SER A 172 11.62 -23.77 19.07
CA SER A 172 12.58 -23.87 17.97
C SER A 172 12.00 -24.68 16.81
N LEU A 173 12.66 -24.65 15.68
CA LEU A 173 12.29 -25.47 14.52
C LEU A 173 12.33 -26.98 14.87
N GLN A 174 13.26 -27.42 15.74
CA GLN A 174 13.36 -28.79 16.19
C GLN A 174 12.18 -29.17 17.08
N ASP A 175 11.80 -28.31 18.04
CA ASP A 175 10.60 -28.56 18.89
C ASP A 175 9.34 -28.73 18.04
N LEU A 176 9.21 -27.97 16.93
CA LEU A 176 8.08 -28.08 16.03
C LEU A 176 8.07 -29.41 15.24
N LYS A 177 9.25 -29.94 14.90
CA LYS A 177 9.37 -31.27 14.29
C LYS A 177 9.02 -32.38 15.26
N ASP A 178 9.54 -32.32 16.47
CA ASP A 178 9.44 -33.40 17.44
C ASP A 178 8.05 -33.49 18.09
N PHE A 179 7.40 -32.35 18.30
CA PHE A 179 6.17 -32.29 19.10
C PHE A 179 4.96 -31.71 18.39
N HIS A 180 5.15 -31.03 17.23
CA HIS A 180 4.08 -30.28 16.56
C HIS A 180 3.92 -30.63 15.08
N GLY A 181 4.43 -31.80 14.66
CA GLY A 181 4.20 -32.40 13.37
C GLY A 181 4.74 -31.62 12.16
N LEU A 182 5.79 -30.81 12.35
CA LEU A 182 6.45 -30.12 11.24
C LEU A 182 7.29 -31.14 10.45
N LEU A 183 7.01 -31.28 9.14
CA LEU A 183 7.64 -32.33 8.32
C LEU A 183 8.99 -31.95 7.72
N HIS A 184 9.29 -30.67 7.56
CA HIS A 184 10.52 -30.21 6.89
C HIS A 184 10.90 -28.77 7.28
N ASN A 185 12.05 -28.31 6.75
CA ASN A 185 12.57 -26.95 6.92
C ASN A 185 12.96 -26.30 5.58
N LEU A 186 12.18 -26.57 4.54
CA LEU A 186 12.42 -25.99 3.21
C LEU A 186 12.32 -24.45 3.23
N PRO A 187 12.94 -23.74 2.26
CA PRO A 187 12.78 -22.31 2.11
C PRO A 187 11.30 -21.91 2.10
N TRP A 188 10.99 -20.68 2.49
CA TRP A 188 9.61 -20.22 2.69
C TRP A 188 8.70 -20.44 1.48
N ASP A 189 9.23 -20.30 0.28
CA ASP A 189 8.49 -20.46 -0.97
C ASP A 189 8.06 -21.91 -1.27
N GLU A 190 8.69 -22.87 -0.65
CA GLU A 190 8.31 -24.28 -0.66
C GLU A 190 7.65 -24.71 0.66
N GLY A 191 8.14 -24.18 1.77
CA GLY A 191 7.69 -24.49 3.12
C GLY A 191 6.30 -23.94 3.47
N LEU A 192 5.87 -22.83 2.85
CA LEU A 192 4.57 -22.21 3.09
C LEU A 192 3.62 -22.49 1.91
N GLY A 193 3.17 -23.73 1.80
CA GLY A 193 2.48 -24.27 0.62
C GLY A 193 1.15 -23.61 0.23
N LYS A 194 0.50 -22.87 1.14
CA LYS A 194 -0.75 -22.16 0.85
C LYS A 194 -0.57 -20.81 0.16
N ILE A 195 0.61 -20.24 0.17
CA ILE A 195 0.87 -18.99 -0.54
C ILE A 195 0.75 -19.28 -2.04
N ALA A 196 -0.09 -18.54 -2.74
CA ALA A 196 -0.28 -18.69 -4.19
C ALA A 196 1.04 -18.48 -4.95
N GLU A 197 1.25 -19.19 -6.05
CA GLU A 197 2.47 -19.10 -6.83
C GLU A 197 2.75 -17.68 -7.36
N SER A 198 1.68 -16.96 -7.77
CA SER A 198 1.78 -15.57 -8.17
C SER A 198 2.33 -14.68 -7.07
N ASP A 199 1.91 -14.91 -5.82
CA ASP A 199 2.35 -14.14 -4.66
C ASP A 199 3.78 -14.51 -4.26
N ARG A 200 4.17 -15.78 -4.36
CA ARG A 200 5.57 -16.20 -4.14
C ARG A 200 6.52 -15.52 -5.12
N ARG A 201 6.17 -15.49 -6.42
CA ARG A 201 6.98 -14.80 -7.45
C ARG A 201 7.10 -13.31 -7.14
N TYR A 202 6.01 -12.69 -6.75
CA TYR A 202 5.97 -11.26 -6.41
C TYR A 202 6.80 -10.95 -5.15
N ILE A 203 6.62 -11.71 -4.06
CA ILE A 203 7.43 -11.56 -2.83
C ILE A 203 8.92 -11.72 -3.13
N LYS A 204 9.29 -12.74 -3.93
CA LYS A 204 10.70 -12.92 -4.35
C LYS A 204 11.24 -11.71 -5.11
N ALA A 205 10.43 -11.08 -5.95
CA ALA A 205 10.83 -9.89 -6.69
C ALA A 205 11.03 -8.70 -5.74
N CYS A 206 10.15 -8.50 -4.76
CA CYS A 206 10.27 -7.46 -3.72
C CYS A 206 11.53 -7.66 -2.87
N ILE A 207 11.78 -8.88 -2.40
CA ILE A 207 12.98 -9.21 -1.60
C ILE A 207 14.27 -8.92 -2.38
N ARG A 208 14.33 -9.26 -3.68
CA ARG A 208 15.51 -8.97 -4.52
C ARG A 208 15.80 -7.48 -4.65
N LYS A 209 14.79 -6.63 -4.49
CA LYS A 209 14.91 -5.18 -4.50
C LYS A 209 15.17 -4.57 -3.11
N GLY A 210 15.28 -5.40 -2.09
CA GLY A 210 15.47 -4.94 -0.71
C GLY A 210 14.19 -4.44 -0.03
N GLU A 211 13.04 -4.66 -0.62
CA GLU A 211 11.75 -4.36 0.01
C GLU A 211 11.34 -5.52 0.93
N SER A 212 11.19 -5.24 2.22
CA SER A 212 10.91 -6.25 3.26
C SER A 212 9.73 -5.83 4.15
#